data_83b42075d641ba1da056318b2db9d86f
#
_entry.id   83b42075d641ba1da056318b2db9d86f
#
_cell.length_a   1.000
_cell.length_b   1.000
_cell.length_c   1.000
_cell.angle_alpha   90.00
_cell.angle_beta   90.00
_cell.angle_gamma   90.00
#
_symmetry.space_group_name_H-M   'P 1'
#
loop_
_entity.id
_entity.type
_entity.pdbx_description
1 polymer ?
#
loop_
_entity_poly.entity_id
_entity_poly.type
_entity_poly.pdbx_seq_one_letter_code
_entity_poly.pdbx_strand_id
1 'polypeptide(L)'
;MANRVLYVRLPCNPIFPIGVVYLADHLSKVFPDLEQRIFDLGAVPPLDFGSALDRCIDDFQPSLLVFSWRDIQIYAPVGGRGGNPLQNAFEFNYARNPLVKMRGALGGLRMVTTYINEVWQNTGLIKRGFKRAKRYCPGVDLVVGGGAVSVFYEQMASMMPKGTIVSVGEGELLLEKLVRQESISNERCYVVGETEPRERLIHEWPSPVEKSACNYSYIEKIWPEFEYYLQENDFYIG
;
A
#
# COMPACT_ATOMS: atom_id res chain seq x y z
N MET A 1 -2.95 18.61 15.72
CA MET A 1 -3.53 18.32 14.40
C MET A 1 -2.42 17.86 13.48
N ALA A 2 -2.54 16.73 12.80
CA ALA A 2 -1.61 16.39 11.75
C ALA A 2 -1.81 17.42 10.62
N ASN A 3 -0.72 18.02 10.16
CA ASN A 3 -0.77 19.08 9.15
C ASN A 3 -0.09 18.68 7.82
N ARG A 4 0.63 17.54 7.79
CA ARG A 4 1.35 17.04 6.62
C ARG A 4 1.16 15.54 6.47
N VAL A 5 0.48 15.12 5.42
CA VAL A 5 0.20 13.70 5.13
C VAL A 5 0.99 13.24 3.91
N LEU A 6 1.84 12.24 4.09
CA LEU A 6 2.57 11.59 3.00
C LEU A 6 1.97 10.22 2.73
N TYR A 7 1.43 10.04 1.53
CA TYR A 7 0.99 8.75 1.03
C TYR A 7 2.12 8.12 0.23
N VAL A 8 2.56 6.94 0.65
CA VAL A 8 3.57 6.16 -0.06
C VAL A 8 2.92 4.93 -0.64
N ARG A 9 2.85 4.86 -1.96
CA ARG A 9 2.51 3.63 -2.65
C ARG A 9 3.73 2.72 -2.69
N LEU A 10 3.59 1.52 -2.16
CA LEU A 10 4.66 0.51 -2.22
C LEU A 10 4.86 0.00 -3.64
N PRO A 11 6.07 -0.50 -3.96
CA PRO A 11 6.35 -1.07 -5.27
C PRO A 11 5.34 -2.16 -5.63
N CYS A 12 4.67 -1.97 -6.74
CA CYS A 12 3.75 -2.94 -7.32
C CYS A 12 3.67 -2.70 -8.83
N ASN A 13 2.81 -3.44 -9.52
CA ASN A 13 2.54 -3.19 -10.93
C ASN A 13 2.17 -1.74 -11.21
N PRO A 14 2.49 -1.20 -12.39
CA PRO A 14 2.11 0.15 -12.81
C PRO A 14 0.59 0.23 -13.09
N ILE A 15 -0.19 0.09 -12.03
CA ILE A 15 -1.64 0.27 -12.05
C ILE A 15 -1.94 1.56 -11.31
N PHE A 16 -2.83 2.38 -11.84
CA PHE A 16 -3.23 3.64 -11.22
C PHE A 16 -3.66 3.44 -9.76
N PRO A 17 -3.07 4.16 -8.77
CA PRO A 17 -3.30 3.94 -7.34
C PRO A 17 -4.60 4.58 -6.85
N ILE A 18 -5.72 4.14 -7.38
CA ILE A 18 -7.03 4.75 -7.17
C ILE A 18 -7.39 4.93 -5.68
N GLY A 19 -7.03 3.96 -4.82
CA GLY A 19 -7.30 4.05 -3.38
C GLY A 19 -6.58 5.23 -2.72
N VAL A 20 -5.29 5.44 -3.04
CA VAL A 20 -4.52 6.58 -2.51
C VAL A 20 -5.07 7.90 -3.02
N VAL A 21 -5.45 7.95 -4.30
CA VAL A 21 -6.03 9.14 -4.93
C VAL A 21 -7.34 9.53 -4.25
N TYR A 22 -8.23 8.57 -3.99
CA TYR A 22 -9.49 8.84 -3.28
C TYR A 22 -9.28 9.27 -1.83
N LEU A 23 -8.32 8.69 -1.12
CA LEU A 23 -7.98 9.12 0.25
C LEU A 23 -7.50 10.57 0.27
N ALA A 24 -6.59 10.94 -0.65
CA ALA A 24 -6.06 12.29 -0.74
C ALA A 24 -7.14 13.31 -1.16
N ASP A 25 -7.98 12.95 -2.11
CA ASP A 25 -9.11 13.77 -2.55
C ASP A 25 -10.14 13.99 -1.42
N HIS A 26 -10.49 12.92 -0.69
CA HIS A 26 -11.38 13.01 0.46
C HIS A 26 -10.83 13.99 1.51
N LEU A 27 -9.58 13.79 1.94
CA LEU A 27 -8.99 14.68 2.94
C LEU A 27 -8.84 16.13 2.45
N SER A 28 -8.62 16.36 1.15
CA SER A 28 -8.57 17.74 0.61
C SER A 28 -9.90 18.48 0.71
N LYS A 29 -11.01 17.76 0.61
CA LYS A 29 -12.37 18.32 0.73
C LYS A 29 -12.74 18.62 2.18
N VAL A 30 -12.31 17.76 3.11
CA VAL A 30 -12.58 17.90 4.54
C VAL A 30 -11.61 18.89 5.21
N PHE A 31 -10.38 18.92 4.76
CA PHE A 31 -9.30 19.75 5.32
C PHE A 31 -8.56 20.51 4.19
N PRO A 32 -9.10 21.62 3.70
CA PRO A 32 -8.52 22.36 2.56
C PRO A 32 -7.08 22.86 2.80
N ASP A 33 -6.71 23.12 4.06
CA ASP A 33 -5.38 23.61 4.46
C ASP A 33 -4.38 22.49 4.76
N LEU A 34 -4.78 21.22 4.63
CA LEU A 34 -3.93 20.08 4.88
C LEU A 34 -2.89 19.94 3.75
N GLU A 35 -1.62 19.97 4.11
CA GLU A 35 -0.55 19.71 3.15
C GLU A 35 -0.47 18.20 2.89
N GLN A 36 -0.61 17.81 1.62
CA GLN A 36 -0.61 16.41 1.22
C GLN A 36 0.41 16.17 0.11
N ARG A 37 0.99 14.98 0.07
CA ARG A 37 1.85 14.51 -1.01
C ARG A 37 1.62 13.02 -1.26
N ILE A 38 1.54 12.64 -2.53
CA ILE A 38 1.58 11.24 -2.97
C ILE A 38 2.98 10.96 -3.51
N PHE A 39 3.57 9.84 -3.10
CA PHE A 39 4.86 9.35 -3.57
C PHE A 39 4.72 7.90 -4.02
N ASP A 40 4.99 7.64 -5.28
CA ASP A 40 4.81 6.33 -5.89
C ASP A 40 6.15 5.63 -6.12
N LEU A 41 6.45 4.64 -5.30
CA LEU A 41 7.63 3.80 -5.49
C LEU A 41 7.52 2.89 -6.73
N GLY A 42 6.32 2.67 -7.28
CA GLY A 42 6.15 1.94 -8.53
C GLY A 42 6.73 2.67 -9.76
N ALA A 43 6.85 3.99 -9.69
CA ALA A 43 7.49 4.83 -10.71
C ALA A 43 9.01 4.99 -10.53
N VAL A 44 9.58 4.42 -9.46
CA VAL A 44 11.01 4.54 -9.12
C VAL A 44 11.74 3.26 -9.51
N PRO A 45 12.99 3.33 -10.03
CA PRO A 45 13.81 2.14 -10.25
C PRO A 45 14.04 1.34 -8.96
N PRO A 46 14.00 -0.02 -9.00
CA PRO A 46 14.06 -0.86 -7.80
C PRO A 46 15.30 -0.65 -6.92
N LEU A 47 16.45 -0.34 -7.52
CA LEU A 47 17.70 -0.07 -6.78
C LEU A 47 17.63 1.23 -5.96
N ASP A 48 16.72 2.13 -6.29
CA ASP A 48 16.59 3.45 -5.69
C ASP A 48 15.46 3.59 -4.67
N PHE A 49 14.62 2.57 -4.49
CA PHE A 49 13.45 2.64 -3.61
C PHE A 49 13.76 3.23 -2.23
N GLY A 50 14.78 2.71 -1.56
CA GLY A 50 15.14 3.17 -0.22
C GLY A 50 15.66 4.60 -0.19
N SER A 51 16.52 4.98 -1.14
CA SER A 51 17.10 6.33 -1.21
C SER A 51 16.07 7.36 -1.66
N ALA A 52 15.17 7.01 -2.58
CA ALA A 52 14.09 7.87 -3.04
C ALA A 52 13.07 8.12 -1.92
N LEU A 53 12.69 7.06 -1.17
CA LEU A 53 11.82 7.20 -0.01
C LEU A 53 12.44 8.11 1.05
N ASP A 54 13.73 7.93 1.37
CA ASP A 54 14.41 8.78 2.35
C ASP A 54 14.41 10.24 1.92
N ARG A 55 14.75 10.54 0.65
CA ARG A 55 14.72 11.93 0.12
C ARG A 55 13.32 12.53 0.21
N CYS A 56 12.29 11.76 -0.18
CA CYS A 56 10.92 12.25 -0.13
C CYS A 56 10.49 12.58 1.31
N ILE A 57 10.84 11.73 2.30
CA ILE A 57 10.52 11.97 3.71
C ILE A 57 11.32 13.14 4.27
N ASP A 58 12.60 13.28 3.92
CA ASP A 58 13.45 14.39 4.37
C ASP A 58 12.93 15.74 3.87
N ASP A 59 12.50 15.79 2.62
CA ASP A 59 11.96 16.96 1.97
C ASP A 59 10.56 17.33 2.52
N PHE A 60 9.70 16.34 2.66
CA PHE A 60 8.31 16.58 3.05
C PHE A 60 8.08 16.61 4.57
N GLN A 61 8.85 15.88 5.38
CA GLN A 61 8.75 15.81 6.85
C GLN A 61 7.32 15.55 7.36
N PRO A 62 6.70 14.41 7.03
CA PRO A 62 5.31 14.15 7.34
C PRO A 62 5.05 14.01 8.84
N SER A 63 3.88 14.47 9.29
CA SER A 63 3.32 14.17 10.62
C SER A 63 2.38 12.96 10.61
N LEU A 64 1.88 12.57 9.44
CA LEU A 64 1.15 11.33 9.19
C LEU A 64 1.72 10.63 7.97
N LEU A 65 2.19 9.39 8.13
CA LEU A 65 2.81 8.59 7.08
C LEU A 65 1.90 7.39 6.76
N VAL A 66 1.40 7.36 5.53
CA VAL A 66 0.45 6.34 5.06
C VAL A 66 1.08 5.49 3.99
N PHE A 67 1.24 4.19 4.24
CA PHE A 67 1.68 3.24 3.22
C PHE A 67 0.49 2.49 2.63
N SER A 68 0.38 2.50 1.31
CA SER A 68 -0.59 1.71 0.58
C SER A 68 0.07 0.47 -0.01
N TRP A 69 -0.41 -0.70 0.43
CA TRP A 69 0.03 -2.01 -0.05
C TRP A 69 -1.13 -2.70 -0.78
N ARG A 70 -1.09 -2.64 -2.11
CA ARG A 70 -2.21 -3.10 -2.93
C ARG A 70 -2.15 -4.58 -3.28
N ASP A 71 -0.95 -5.15 -3.49
CA ASP A 71 -0.80 -6.44 -4.15
C ASP A 71 -1.36 -7.61 -3.31
N ILE A 72 -2.62 -7.93 -3.59
CA ILE A 72 -3.24 -9.21 -3.23
C ILE A 72 -2.89 -10.29 -4.27
N GLN A 73 -2.37 -9.89 -5.41
CA GLN A 73 -2.34 -10.71 -6.62
C GLN A 73 -1.13 -11.64 -6.66
N ILE A 74 -1.08 -12.60 -5.74
CA ILE A 74 -0.25 -13.82 -5.89
C ILE A 74 -0.53 -14.52 -7.24
N TYR A 75 -1.71 -14.28 -7.81
CA TYR A 75 -2.22 -14.98 -9.00
C TYR A 75 -2.23 -14.15 -10.29
N ALA A 76 -2.05 -12.85 -10.22
CA ALA A 76 -1.92 -12.05 -11.44
C ALA A 76 -0.45 -11.95 -11.82
N PRO A 77 -0.07 -12.44 -13.00
CA PRO A 77 1.31 -12.32 -13.46
C PRO A 77 1.64 -10.85 -13.66
N VAL A 78 2.44 -10.34 -12.74
CA VAL A 78 3.07 -9.05 -12.89
C VAL A 78 4.08 -9.18 -14.02
N GLY A 79 3.73 -8.64 -15.18
CA GLY A 79 4.65 -8.37 -16.30
C GLY A 79 5.88 -9.28 -16.41
N GLY A 80 5.70 -10.59 -16.58
CA GLY A 80 6.78 -11.51 -16.92
C GLY A 80 7.77 -11.92 -15.82
N ARG A 81 7.70 -11.37 -14.62
CA ARG A 81 8.72 -11.63 -13.58
C ARG A 81 8.63 -13.00 -12.91
N GLY A 82 7.49 -13.69 -12.95
CA GLY A 82 7.29 -14.98 -12.26
C GLY A 82 6.73 -16.11 -13.11
N GLY A 83 6.43 -15.86 -14.38
CA GLY A 83 5.66 -16.80 -15.20
C GLY A 83 4.16 -16.76 -14.86
N ASN A 84 3.38 -17.57 -15.58
CA ASN A 84 1.94 -17.69 -15.33
C ASN A 84 1.70 -18.72 -14.20
N PRO A 85 1.17 -18.30 -13.01
CA PRO A 85 0.94 -19.21 -11.87
C PRO A 85 0.01 -20.38 -12.23
N LEU A 86 -1.04 -20.10 -13.00
CA LEU A 86 -1.99 -21.14 -13.45
C LEU A 86 -1.32 -22.13 -14.39
N GLN A 87 -0.50 -21.65 -15.31
CA GLN A 87 0.28 -22.50 -16.20
C GLN A 87 1.27 -23.38 -15.43
N ASN A 88 2.03 -22.80 -14.47
CA ASN A 88 2.95 -23.54 -13.64
C ASN A 88 2.25 -24.63 -12.81
N ALA A 89 1.10 -24.30 -12.20
CA ALA A 89 0.29 -25.26 -11.45
C ALA A 89 -0.27 -26.35 -12.36
N PHE A 90 -0.75 -25.99 -13.56
CA PHE A 90 -1.26 -26.93 -14.54
C PHE A 90 -0.16 -27.88 -15.05
N GLU A 91 1.00 -27.35 -15.41
CA GLU A 91 2.14 -28.14 -15.85
C GLU A 91 2.61 -29.11 -14.74
N PHE A 92 2.70 -28.65 -13.49
CA PHE A 92 3.08 -29.50 -12.37
C PHE A 92 2.09 -30.63 -12.11
N ASN A 93 0.79 -30.35 -12.10
CA ASN A 93 -0.21 -31.34 -11.72
C ASN A 93 -0.58 -32.29 -12.86
N TYR A 94 -0.70 -31.81 -14.08
CA TYR A 94 -1.36 -32.54 -15.18
C TYR A 94 -0.44 -32.93 -16.34
N ALA A 95 0.77 -32.38 -16.48
CA ALA A 95 1.63 -32.78 -17.56
C ALA A 95 2.04 -34.26 -17.44
N ARG A 96 2.02 -34.98 -18.54
CA ARG A 96 2.52 -36.36 -18.58
C ARG A 96 4.04 -36.45 -18.69
N ASN A 97 4.66 -35.43 -19.31
CA ASN A 97 6.09 -35.36 -19.49
C ASN A 97 6.78 -34.88 -18.19
N PRO A 98 7.71 -35.67 -17.60
CA PRO A 98 8.40 -35.33 -16.35
C PRO A 98 9.20 -34.02 -16.44
N LEU A 99 9.76 -33.67 -17.59
CA LEU A 99 10.46 -32.41 -17.80
C LEU A 99 9.53 -31.21 -17.71
N VAL A 100 8.29 -31.32 -18.23
CA VAL A 100 7.28 -30.27 -18.14
C VAL A 100 6.79 -30.12 -16.69
N LYS A 101 6.60 -31.23 -15.97
CA LYS A 101 6.31 -31.18 -14.52
C LYS A 101 7.40 -30.47 -13.73
N MET A 102 8.65 -30.79 -14.01
CA MET A 102 9.79 -30.15 -13.34
C MET A 102 9.84 -28.64 -13.65
N ARG A 103 9.58 -28.23 -14.90
CA ARG A 103 9.48 -26.82 -15.26
C ARG A 103 8.37 -26.12 -14.48
N GLY A 104 7.18 -26.72 -14.38
CA GLY A 104 6.06 -26.18 -13.58
C GLY A 104 6.41 -26.03 -12.10
N ALA A 105 7.07 -27.03 -11.51
CA ALA A 105 7.55 -26.98 -10.12
C ALA A 105 8.56 -25.85 -9.88
N LEU A 106 9.55 -25.71 -10.76
CA LEU A 106 10.56 -24.65 -10.70
C LEU A 106 9.93 -23.26 -10.89
N GLY A 107 8.96 -23.14 -11.82
CA GLY A 107 8.19 -21.92 -12.01
C GLY A 107 7.40 -21.52 -10.75
N GLY A 108 6.75 -22.50 -10.12
CA GLY A 108 6.05 -22.30 -8.84
C GLY A 108 6.98 -21.86 -7.71
N LEU A 109 8.13 -22.54 -7.57
CA LEU A 109 9.13 -22.19 -6.57
C LEU A 109 9.66 -20.75 -6.78
N ARG A 110 10.00 -20.41 -8.03
CA ARG A 110 10.44 -19.04 -8.38
C ARG A 110 9.39 -17.99 -8.02
N MET A 111 8.12 -18.26 -8.26
CA MET A 111 7.02 -17.37 -7.90
C MET A 111 6.93 -17.16 -6.39
N VAL A 112 6.99 -18.23 -5.60
CA VAL A 112 6.96 -18.16 -4.13
C VAL A 112 8.13 -17.35 -3.60
N THR A 113 9.34 -17.60 -4.12
CA THR A 113 10.54 -16.83 -3.69
C THR A 113 10.45 -15.37 -4.06
N THR A 114 9.91 -15.04 -5.24
CA THR A 114 9.68 -13.65 -5.66
C THR A 114 8.69 -12.97 -4.71
N TYR A 115 7.58 -13.62 -4.40
CA TYR A 115 6.58 -13.09 -3.46
C TYR A 115 7.15 -12.85 -2.06
N ILE A 116 7.89 -13.82 -1.51
CA ILE A 116 8.55 -13.66 -0.21
C ILE A 116 9.50 -12.46 -0.23
N ASN A 117 10.30 -12.31 -1.28
CA ASN A 117 11.23 -11.18 -1.42
C ASN A 117 10.50 -9.84 -1.49
N GLU A 118 9.37 -9.75 -2.21
CA GLU A 118 8.54 -8.55 -2.27
C GLU A 118 7.95 -8.20 -0.91
N VAL A 119 7.44 -9.17 -0.16
CA VAL A 119 6.94 -8.96 1.21
C VAL A 119 8.04 -8.42 2.13
N TRP A 120 9.24 -9.02 2.07
CA TRP A 120 10.39 -8.56 2.84
C TRP A 120 10.83 -7.14 2.45
N GLN A 121 10.89 -6.87 1.15
CA GLN A 121 11.24 -5.54 0.62
C GLN A 121 10.25 -4.49 1.09
N ASN A 122 8.96 -4.72 0.89
CA ASN A 122 7.90 -3.78 1.27
C ASN A 122 7.88 -3.53 2.78
N THR A 123 7.99 -4.58 3.58
CA THR A 123 8.11 -4.46 5.04
C THR A 123 9.35 -3.67 5.44
N GLY A 124 10.47 -3.90 4.76
CA GLY A 124 11.72 -3.15 4.96
C GLY A 124 11.55 -1.66 4.65
N LEU A 125 10.87 -1.31 3.55
CA LEU A 125 10.59 0.07 3.16
C LEU A 125 9.69 0.77 4.18
N ILE A 126 8.64 0.11 4.67
CA ILE A 126 7.76 0.66 5.71
C ILE A 126 8.57 0.98 6.98
N LYS A 127 9.36 0.00 7.49
CA LYS A 127 10.19 0.19 8.68
C LYS A 127 11.21 1.32 8.51
N ARG A 128 11.85 1.37 7.33
CA ARG A 128 12.82 2.42 6.98
C ARG A 128 12.15 3.80 6.97
N GLY A 129 11.04 3.94 6.26
CA GLY A 129 10.31 5.21 6.17
C GLY A 129 9.83 5.69 7.53
N PHE A 130 9.27 4.81 8.36
CA PHE A 130 8.84 5.16 9.71
C PHE A 130 10.01 5.62 10.60
N LYS A 131 11.12 4.87 10.60
CA LYS A 131 12.33 5.26 11.32
C LYS A 131 12.86 6.61 10.83
N ARG A 132 12.77 6.89 9.53
CA ARG A 132 13.21 8.15 8.95
C ARG A 132 12.31 9.31 9.36
N ALA A 133 10.99 9.16 9.24
CA ALA A 133 10.01 10.18 9.60
C ALA A 133 10.08 10.56 11.10
N LYS A 134 10.33 9.61 11.99
CA LYS A 134 10.52 9.85 13.43
C LYS A 134 11.67 10.79 13.76
N ARG A 135 12.62 11.01 12.87
CA ARG A 135 13.71 11.96 13.09
C ARG A 135 13.23 13.40 13.04
N TYR A 136 12.20 13.68 12.26
CA TYR A 136 11.62 15.01 12.08
C TYR A 136 10.39 15.21 12.95
N CYS A 137 9.57 14.19 13.08
CA CYS A 137 8.36 14.18 13.89
C CYS A 137 8.36 12.93 14.80
N PRO A 138 8.85 13.03 16.05
CA PRO A 138 8.86 11.89 16.98
C PRO A 138 7.48 11.26 17.22
N GLY A 139 6.40 12.05 17.12
CA GLY A 139 5.01 11.63 17.24
C GLY A 139 4.34 11.34 15.90
N VAL A 140 5.10 11.04 14.83
CA VAL A 140 4.50 10.68 13.54
C VAL A 140 3.68 9.41 13.66
N ASP A 141 2.44 9.47 13.18
CA ASP A 141 1.59 8.29 13.05
C ASP A 141 1.95 7.52 11.78
N LEU A 142 2.00 6.19 11.91
CA LEU A 142 2.22 5.28 10.80
C LEU A 142 0.95 4.49 10.53
N VAL A 143 0.38 4.67 9.34
CA VAL A 143 -0.75 3.89 8.84
C VAL A 143 -0.28 2.98 7.71
N VAL A 144 -0.72 1.72 7.74
CA VAL A 144 -0.51 0.76 6.65
C VAL A 144 -1.86 0.21 6.25
N GLY A 145 -2.22 0.38 4.99
CA GLY A 145 -3.52 -0.03 4.44
C GLY A 145 -3.43 -0.54 3.01
N GLY A 146 -4.58 -0.78 2.41
CA GLY A 146 -4.72 -1.27 1.04
C GLY A 146 -5.18 -2.73 0.97
N GLY A 147 -5.40 -3.23 -0.25
CA GLY A 147 -6.04 -4.52 -0.48
C GLY A 147 -5.31 -5.70 0.18
N ALA A 148 -3.99 -5.78 0.06
CA ALA A 148 -3.21 -6.86 0.68
C ALA A 148 -3.32 -6.83 2.21
N VAL A 149 -3.28 -5.64 2.79
CA VAL A 149 -3.40 -5.44 4.23
C VAL A 149 -4.80 -5.83 4.72
N SER A 150 -5.84 -5.47 3.99
CA SER A 150 -7.22 -5.80 4.35
C SER A 150 -7.50 -7.31 4.38
N VAL A 151 -6.82 -8.07 3.50
CA VAL A 151 -6.98 -9.54 3.42
C VAL A 151 -6.11 -10.26 4.45
N PHE A 152 -4.88 -9.78 4.68
CA PHE A 152 -3.87 -10.46 5.50
C PHE A 152 -3.45 -9.62 6.73
N TYR A 153 -4.39 -8.90 7.33
CA TYR A 153 -4.09 -7.89 8.36
C TYR A 153 -3.32 -8.45 9.58
N GLU A 154 -3.62 -9.66 10.03
CA GLU A 154 -2.93 -10.29 11.16
C GLU A 154 -1.46 -10.58 10.85
N GLN A 155 -1.22 -11.20 9.68
CA GLN A 155 0.13 -11.51 9.23
C GLN A 155 0.92 -10.22 8.99
N MET A 156 0.29 -9.22 8.38
CA MET A 156 0.89 -7.91 8.16
C MET A 156 1.22 -7.20 9.47
N ALA A 157 0.28 -7.19 10.42
CA ALA A 157 0.49 -6.59 11.73
C ALA A 157 1.69 -7.20 12.47
N SER A 158 1.86 -8.53 12.41
CA SER A 158 2.99 -9.21 13.05
C SER A 158 4.36 -8.77 12.52
N MET A 159 4.42 -8.23 11.31
CA MET A 159 5.65 -7.76 10.66
C MET A 159 5.92 -6.27 10.88
N MET A 160 4.93 -5.51 11.36
CA MET A 160 5.01 -4.05 11.49
C MET A 160 5.64 -3.61 12.81
N PRO A 161 6.22 -2.41 12.86
CA PRO A 161 6.67 -1.81 14.11
C PRO A 161 5.52 -1.61 15.11
N LYS A 162 5.81 -1.68 16.41
CA LYS A 162 4.85 -1.33 17.46
C LYS A 162 4.31 0.10 17.26
N GLY A 163 3.02 0.30 17.48
CA GLY A 163 2.32 1.56 17.26
C GLY A 163 1.89 1.79 15.81
N THR A 164 2.14 0.84 14.88
CA THR A 164 1.60 0.93 13.52
C THR A 164 0.08 0.74 13.54
N ILE A 165 -0.63 1.61 12.85
CA ILE A 165 -2.07 1.51 12.63
C ILE A 165 -2.29 0.75 11.34
N VAL A 166 -2.82 -0.46 11.45
CA VAL A 166 -3.17 -1.32 10.31
C VAL A 166 -4.63 -1.06 9.96
N SER A 167 -4.87 -0.44 8.80
CA SER A 167 -6.20 -0.12 8.30
C SER A 167 -6.80 -1.30 7.54
N VAL A 168 -8.03 -1.71 7.88
CA VAL A 168 -8.74 -2.81 7.24
C VAL A 168 -9.96 -2.28 6.50
N GLY A 169 -9.98 -2.39 5.18
CA GLY A 169 -11.02 -1.83 4.32
C GLY A 169 -10.76 -0.39 3.91
N GLU A 170 -11.81 0.43 3.91
CA GLU A 170 -11.73 1.85 3.53
C GLU A 170 -11.06 2.68 4.64
N GLY A 171 -10.17 3.58 4.25
CA GLY A 171 -9.33 4.34 5.18
C GLY A 171 -9.75 5.80 5.40
N GLU A 172 -10.78 6.29 4.70
CA GLU A 172 -11.16 7.70 4.67
C GLU A 172 -11.48 8.24 6.07
N LEU A 173 -12.40 7.59 6.79
CA LEU A 173 -12.79 8.01 8.12
C LEU A 173 -11.67 7.83 9.16
N LEU A 174 -10.87 6.77 9.01
CA LEU A 174 -9.71 6.55 9.87
C LEU A 174 -8.70 7.71 9.73
N LEU A 175 -8.36 8.09 8.49
CA LEU A 175 -7.41 9.18 8.25
C LEU A 175 -7.97 10.52 8.70
N GLU A 176 -9.26 10.76 8.49
CA GLU A 176 -9.94 11.98 8.99
C GLU A 176 -9.79 12.12 10.51
N LYS A 177 -10.06 11.05 11.28
CA LYS A 177 -9.89 11.05 12.72
C LYS A 177 -8.44 11.24 13.16
N LEU A 178 -7.49 10.62 12.45
CA LEU A 178 -6.07 10.82 12.75
C LEU A 178 -5.63 12.27 12.50
N VAL A 179 -6.10 12.90 11.43
CA VAL A 179 -5.82 14.33 11.18
C VAL A 179 -6.41 15.21 12.28
N ARG A 180 -7.62 14.89 12.77
CA ARG A 180 -8.26 15.59 13.89
C ARG A 180 -7.68 15.26 15.26
N GLN A 181 -6.84 14.22 15.37
CA GLN A 181 -6.35 13.65 16.63
C GLN A 181 -7.49 13.10 17.53
N GLU A 182 -8.51 12.55 16.91
CA GLU A 182 -9.63 11.90 17.57
C GLU A 182 -9.35 10.43 17.85
N SER A 183 -10.15 9.83 18.74
CA SER A 183 -10.05 8.39 19.04
C SER A 183 -10.44 7.53 17.84
N ILE A 184 -9.60 6.55 17.53
CA ILE A 184 -9.81 5.58 16.46
C ILE A 184 -10.35 4.22 16.96
N SER A 185 -10.77 4.13 18.22
CA SER A 185 -11.20 2.87 18.86
C SER A 185 -12.39 2.19 18.16
N ASN A 186 -13.21 2.98 17.46
CA ASN A 186 -14.38 2.48 16.73
C ASN A 186 -14.12 2.26 15.23
N GLU A 187 -12.88 2.54 14.78
CA GLU A 187 -12.52 2.36 13.38
C GLU A 187 -12.10 0.93 13.08
N ARG A 188 -12.14 0.56 11.80
CA ARG A 188 -11.65 -0.72 11.31
C ARG A 188 -10.12 -0.69 11.19
N CYS A 189 -9.48 -0.62 12.31
CA CYS A 189 -8.03 -0.63 12.39
C CYS A 189 -7.56 -1.45 13.58
N TYR A 190 -6.29 -1.80 13.49
CA TYR A 190 -5.58 -2.53 14.51
C TYR A 190 -4.28 -1.79 14.83
N VAL A 191 -4.06 -1.47 16.11
CA VAL A 191 -2.83 -0.82 16.56
C VAL A 191 -1.85 -1.89 17.06
N VAL A 192 -0.74 -2.05 16.38
CA VAL A 192 0.25 -3.09 16.65
C VAL A 192 0.82 -2.95 18.06
N GLY A 193 0.61 -3.97 18.88
CA GLY A 193 1.10 -4.04 20.27
C GLY A 193 0.27 -3.32 21.31
N GLU A 194 -0.88 -2.76 20.95
CA GLU A 194 -1.80 -2.10 21.88
C GLU A 194 -3.18 -2.77 21.92
N THR A 195 -3.64 -3.29 20.78
CA THR A 195 -4.92 -3.99 20.67
C THR A 195 -4.71 -5.39 20.14
N GLU A 196 -5.47 -6.36 20.64
CA GLU A 196 -5.55 -7.66 20.00
C GLU A 196 -6.33 -7.56 18.69
N PRO A 197 -5.97 -8.36 17.66
CA PRO A 197 -6.76 -8.45 16.45
C PRO A 197 -8.18 -8.87 16.84
N ARG A 198 -9.13 -7.96 16.73
CA ARG A 198 -10.53 -8.35 16.88
C ARG A 198 -10.91 -9.10 15.62
N GLU A 199 -11.56 -10.27 15.76
CA GLU A 199 -12.31 -10.91 14.68
C GLU A 199 -13.46 -9.99 14.27
N ARG A 200 -13.15 -8.98 13.48
CA ARG A 200 -14.18 -8.18 12.85
C ARG A 200 -14.61 -8.94 11.61
N LEU A 201 -15.78 -9.50 11.69
CA LEU A 201 -16.44 -10.14 10.57
C LEU A 201 -16.38 -9.21 9.35
N ILE A 202 -15.83 -9.72 8.27
CA ILE A 202 -15.74 -9.04 6.95
C ILE A 202 -17.14 -8.58 6.46
N HIS A 203 -18.20 -9.10 7.06
CA HIS A 203 -19.60 -8.88 6.69
C HIS A 203 -20.16 -7.48 7.03
N GLU A 204 -19.52 -6.74 7.90
CA GLU A 204 -19.93 -5.38 8.23
C GLU A 204 -19.02 -4.36 7.54
N TRP A 205 -19.15 -4.22 6.23
CA TRP A 205 -18.58 -3.06 5.54
C TRP A 205 -19.30 -1.81 6.04
N PRO A 206 -18.60 -0.78 6.54
CA PRO A 206 -19.25 0.49 6.81
C PRO A 206 -19.85 1.00 5.50
N SER A 207 -20.95 1.71 5.60
CA SER A 207 -21.48 2.42 4.44
C SER A 207 -20.34 3.22 3.83
N PRO A 208 -20.08 3.08 2.54
CA PRO A 208 -19.02 3.82 1.88
C PRO A 208 -19.26 5.31 2.12
N VAL A 209 -18.19 6.05 2.40
CA VAL A 209 -18.25 7.50 2.35
C VAL A 209 -18.78 7.88 0.97
N GLU A 210 -19.78 8.77 0.91
CA GLU A 210 -20.37 9.20 -0.34
C GLU A 210 -19.26 9.76 -1.24
N LYS A 211 -18.94 9.03 -2.31
CA LYS A 211 -17.82 9.36 -3.20
C LYS A 211 -18.28 10.38 -4.22
N SER A 212 -17.96 11.62 -3.99
CA SER A 212 -18.09 12.67 -5.01
C SER A 212 -17.02 12.52 -6.09
N ALA A 213 -17.21 13.18 -7.24
CA ALA A 213 -16.21 13.19 -8.31
C ALA A 213 -14.83 13.62 -7.79
N CYS A 214 -13.78 12.89 -8.16
CA CYS A 214 -12.40 13.16 -7.77
C CYS A 214 -11.89 14.45 -8.43
N ASN A 215 -11.21 15.29 -7.66
CA ASN A 215 -10.56 16.49 -8.16
C ASN A 215 -9.15 16.17 -8.69
N TYR A 216 -9.04 15.68 -9.92
CA TYR A 216 -7.79 15.32 -10.54
C TYR A 216 -6.79 16.48 -10.66
N SER A 217 -7.27 17.72 -10.84
CA SER A 217 -6.39 18.90 -10.87
C SER A 217 -5.70 19.17 -9.52
N TYR A 218 -6.31 18.75 -8.41
CA TYR A 218 -5.67 18.76 -7.12
C TYR A 218 -4.66 17.61 -6.99
N ILE A 219 -5.04 16.40 -7.41
CA ILE A 219 -4.18 15.21 -7.35
C ILE A 219 -2.88 15.42 -8.14
N GLU A 220 -2.94 15.98 -9.34
CA GLU A 220 -1.79 16.33 -10.17
C GLU A 220 -0.77 17.20 -9.42
N LYS A 221 -1.24 18.16 -8.63
CA LYS A 221 -0.36 19.06 -7.86
C LYS A 221 0.38 18.37 -6.72
N ILE A 222 -0.22 17.37 -6.11
CA ILE A 222 0.35 16.68 -4.93
C ILE A 222 1.07 15.38 -5.27
N TRP A 223 1.05 14.97 -6.55
CA TRP A 223 1.62 13.72 -7.02
C TRP A 223 2.58 13.94 -8.21
N PRO A 224 3.89 14.11 -7.96
CA PRO A 224 4.88 14.41 -9.01
C PRO A 224 4.96 13.35 -10.12
N GLU A 225 4.69 12.07 -9.79
CA GLU A 225 4.74 10.96 -10.74
C GLU A 225 3.42 10.78 -11.52
N PHE A 226 2.44 11.69 -11.40
CA PHE A 226 1.14 11.57 -12.05
C PHE A 226 1.25 11.47 -13.58
N GLU A 227 2.15 12.26 -14.19
CA GLU A 227 2.38 12.25 -15.64
C GLU A 227 2.88 10.91 -16.16
N TYR A 228 3.63 10.14 -15.35
CA TYR A 228 4.09 8.80 -15.70
C TYR A 228 2.92 7.90 -16.13
N TYR A 229 1.80 8.02 -15.46
CA TYR A 229 0.59 7.25 -15.75
C TYR A 229 -0.21 7.78 -16.94
N LEU A 230 -0.04 9.03 -17.33
CA LEU A 230 -0.69 9.60 -18.51
C LEU A 230 0.04 9.24 -19.82
N GLN A 231 1.34 9.02 -19.76
CA GLN A 231 2.18 8.76 -20.92
C GLN A 231 2.23 7.28 -21.32
N GLU A 232 2.05 6.38 -20.39
CA GLU A 232 2.03 4.94 -20.64
C GLU A 232 0.62 4.52 -21.07
N ASN A 233 0.46 4.18 -22.37
CA ASN A 233 -0.83 3.85 -23.00
C ASN A 233 -1.46 2.52 -22.54
N ASP A 234 -0.88 1.82 -21.59
CA ASP A 234 -1.34 0.51 -21.09
C ASP A 234 -1.99 0.62 -19.70
N PHE A 235 -2.93 1.57 -19.53
CA PHE A 235 -3.71 1.67 -18.31
C PHE A 235 -4.72 0.54 -18.20
N TYR A 236 -4.50 -0.38 -17.29
CA TYR A 236 -5.56 -1.21 -16.76
C TYR A 236 -6.27 -0.44 -15.63
N ILE A 237 -7.44 0.11 -15.93
CA ILE A 237 -8.38 0.57 -14.90
C ILE A 237 -9.04 -0.71 -14.35
N GLY A 238 -8.61 -1.14 -13.18
CA GLY A 238 -9.17 -2.28 -12.49
C GLY A 238 -10.08 -1.88 -11.34
#